data_fa0a56d47974fae4664b39078a644375
#
_entry.id   fa0a56d47974fae4664b39078a644375
#
_cell.length_a   1.000
_cell.length_b   1.000
_cell.length_c   1.000
_cell.angle_alpha   90.00
_cell.angle_beta   90.00
_cell.angle_gamma   90.00
#
_symmetry.space_group_name_H-M   'P 1'
#
loop_
_entity.id
_entity.type
_entity.pdbx_description
1 polymer ?
#
loop_
_entity_poly.entity_id
_entity_poly.type
_entity_poly.pdbx_seq_one_letter_code
_entity_poly.pdbx_strand_id
1 'polypeptide(L)'
;MGYYVDFKRTMRERTPAERQRAALEQGARIHPQYTTEFETAFSVSWPRVPWSRGSWRSETAAAHEALAALRRPDGRVHFAGDYMTNMSSWMQGAFESAREVVMAIHKRALARS
;
A
#
# COMPACT_ATOMS: atom_id res chain seq x y z
N MET A 1 13.68 -11.68 -4.28
CA MET A 1 12.35 -11.19 -3.87
C MET A 1 11.54 -10.84 -5.10
N GLY A 2 10.35 -11.41 -5.26
CA GLY A 2 9.44 -11.08 -6.37
C GLY A 2 8.33 -10.15 -5.89
N TYR A 3 8.05 -9.11 -6.67
CA TYR A 3 6.98 -8.17 -6.44
C TYR A 3 6.10 -8.07 -7.66
N TYR A 4 4.78 -8.25 -7.47
CA TYR A 4 3.83 -8.29 -8.58
C TYR A 4 2.83 -7.14 -8.47
N VAL A 5 2.76 -6.34 -9.52
CA VAL A 5 1.68 -5.41 -9.76
C VAL A 5 0.62 -6.11 -10.59
N ASP A 6 -0.46 -6.52 -9.94
CA ASP A 6 -1.48 -7.39 -10.54
C ASP A 6 -2.67 -6.58 -11.08
N PHE A 7 -2.46 -5.88 -12.19
CA PHE A 7 -3.51 -5.08 -12.84
C PHE A 7 -4.72 -5.93 -13.27
N LYS A 8 -4.52 -7.20 -13.60
CA LYS A 8 -5.59 -8.12 -14.00
C LYS A 8 -6.19 -8.92 -12.86
N ARG A 9 -5.73 -8.67 -11.63
CA ARG A 9 -6.17 -9.37 -10.41
C ARG A 9 -5.93 -10.89 -10.41
N THR A 10 -5.13 -11.41 -11.35
CA THR A 10 -4.92 -12.84 -11.55
C THR A 10 -4.07 -13.48 -10.45
N MET A 11 -3.09 -12.73 -9.93
CA MET A 11 -2.18 -13.25 -8.89
C MET A 11 -2.82 -13.26 -7.50
N ARG A 12 -3.70 -12.31 -7.21
CA ARG A 12 -4.35 -12.23 -5.90
C ARG A 12 -5.34 -13.37 -5.66
N GLU A 13 -5.95 -13.90 -6.74
CA GLU A 13 -6.90 -15.01 -6.67
C GLU A 13 -6.19 -16.36 -6.45
N ARG A 14 -4.89 -16.45 -6.75
CA ARG A 14 -4.09 -17.67 -6.62
C ARG A 14 -3.82 -18.01 -5.15
N THR A 15 -3.67 -19.30 -4.91
CA THR A 15 -3.14 -19.84 -3.64
C THR A 15 -1.67 -19.45 -3.44
N PRO A 16 -1.13 -19.48 -2.22
CA PRO A 16 0.30 -19.26 -1.98
C PRO A 16 1.21 -20.14 -2.84
N ALA A 17 0.85 -21.43 -3.00
CA ALA A 17 1.61 -22.37 -3.82
C ALA A 17 1.61 -22.01 -5.30
N GLU A 18 0.47 -21.57 -5.85
CA GLU A 18 0.39 -21.12 -7.24
C GLU A 18 1.16 -19.82 -7.49
N ARG A 19 1.15 -18.89 -6.51
CA ARG A 19 1.98 -17.69 -6.60
C ARG A 19 3.47 -18.02 -6.56
N GLN A 20 3.88 -18.94 -5.69
CA GLN A 20 5.26 -19.42 -5.62
C GLN A 20 5.69 -20.04 -6.95
N ARG A 21 4.89 -20.94 -7.53
CA ARG A 21 5.16 -21.55 -8.82
C ARG A 21 5.34 -20.51 -9.92
N ALA A 22 4.42 -19.55 -10.01
CA ALA A 22 4.51 -18.47 -11.00
C ALA A 22 5.78 -17.64 -10.82
N ALA A 23 6.19 -17.36 -9.58
CA ALA A 23 7.42 -16.63 -9.29
C ALA A 23 8.67 -17.41 -9.73
N LEU A 24 8.71 -18.71 -9.47
CA LEU A 24 9.81 -19.57 -9.90
C LEU A 24 9.90 -19.66 -11.43
N GLU A 25 8.79 -19.87 -12.12
CA GLU A 25 8.73 -19.91 -13.58
C GLU A 25 9.21 -18.60 -14.23
N GLN A 26 8.81 -17.46 -13.67
CA GLN A 26 9.22 -16.16 -14.19
C GLN A 26 10.68 -15.85 -13.85
N GLY A 27 11.11 -16.15 -12.63
CA GLY A 27 12.49 -15.98 -12.20
C GLY A 27 13.48 -16.80 -13.02
N ALA A 28 13.13 -18.03 -13.36
CA ALA A 28 13.95 -18.93 -14.18
C ALA A 28 14.17 -18.44 -15.61
N ARG A 29 13.28 -17.58 -16.15
CA ARG A 29 13.47 -16.95 -17.49
C ARG A 29 14.61 -15.93 -17.50
N ILE A 30 14.91 -15.34 -16.34
CA ILE A 30 15.98 -14.34 -16.19
C ILE A 30 17.25 -15.00 -15.66
N HIS A 31 17.08 -15.89 -14.66
CA HIS A 31 18.14 -16.60 -13.99
C HIS A 31 17.84 -18.10 -14.01
N PRO A 32 18.41 -18.88 -14.94
CA PRO A 32 18.10 -20.32 -15.08
C PRO A 32 18.29 -21.15 -13.80
N GLN A 33 19.25 -20.75 -12.95
CA GLN A 33 19.51 -21.40 -11.66
C GLN A 33 18.46 -21.09 -10.58
N TYR A 34 17.47 -20.22 -10.85
CA TYR A 34 16.52 -19.73 -9.86
C TYR A 34 15.71 -20.84 -9.19
N THR A 35 15.42 -21.91 -9.93
CA THR A 35 14.70 -23.07 -9.41
C THR A 35 15.56 -24.02 -8.61
N THR A 36 16.85 -24.16 -8.95
CA THR A 36 17.79 -25.04 -8.24
C THR A 36 18.29 -24.44 -6.93
N GLU A 37 18.39 -23.11 -6.88
CA GLU A 37 18.80 -22.37 -5.68
C GLU A 37 17.59 -21.98 -4.78
N PHE A 38 16.40 -22.44 -5.13
CA PHE A 38 15.21 -22.14 -4.35
C PHE A 38 15.18 -22.91 -3.03
N GLU A 39 15.06 -22.20 -1.92
CA GLU A 39 14.94 -22.79 -0.59
C GLU A 39 13.51 -22.68 -0.07
N THR A 40 12.96 -21.48 -0.02
CA THR A 40 11.63 -21.24 0.55
C THR A 40 11.00 -19.96 0.01
N ALA A 41 9.67 -19.82 0.14
CA ALA A 41 8.96 -18.61 -0.19
C ALA A 41 7.84 -18.31 0.80
N PHE A 42 7.64 -17.03 1.03
CA PHE A 42 6.48 -16.49 1.70
C PHE A 42 5.80 -15.48 0.77
N SER A 43 4.47 -15.52 0.68
CA SER A 43 3.74 -14.60 -0.19
C SER A 43 2.52 -13.98 0.51
N VAL A 44 2.37 -12.68 0.36
CA VAL A 44 1.23 -11.91 0.85
C VAL A 44 0.40 -11.40 -0.33
N SER A 45 -0.90 -11.51 -0.24
CA SER A 45 -1.84 -10.82 -1.12
C SER A 45 -2.53 -9.71 -0.31
N TRP A 46 -2.02 -8.50 -0.41
CA TRP A 46 -2.51 -7.35 0.38
C TRP A 46 -4.02 -7.10 0.27
N PRO A 47 -4.67 -7.30 -0.90
CA PRO A 47 -6.14 -7.19 -0.99
C PRO A 47 -6.89 -8.19 -0.13
N ARG A 48 -6.25 -9.29 0.29
CA ARG A 48 -6.84 -10.35 1.15
C ARG A 48 -6.49 -10.17 2.63
N VAL A 49 -5.60 -9.25 2.95
CA VAL A 49 -5.28 -8.92 4.35
C VAL A 49 -6.38 -8.05 4.91
N PRO A 50 -7.05 -8.48 6.01
CA PRO A 50 -8.05 -7.65 6.68
C PRO A 50 -7.48 -6.28 7.03
N TRP A 51 -8.29 -5.22 6.86
CA TRP A 51 -7.94 -3.81 7.13
C TRP A 51 -6.98 -3.15 6.15
N SER A 52 -6.09 -3.90 5.46
CA SER A 52 -5.26 -3.36 4.36
C SER A 52 -6.03 -3.25 3.06
N ARG A 53 -6.62 -4.35 2.60
CA ARG A 53 -7.45 -4.49 1.40
C ARG A 53 -6.84 -3.94 0.10
N GLY A 54 -5.59 -3.56 0.12
CA GLY A 54 -4.81 -3.00 -0.98
C GLY A 54 -3.40 -2.67 -0.54
N SER A 55 -2.57 -2.21 -1.47
CA SER A 55 -1.16 -1.85 -1.22
C SER A 55 -0.88 -0.35 -1.37
N TRP A 56 -1.61 0.34 -2.22
CA TRP A 56 -1.54 1.80 -2.44
C TRP A 56 -2.84 2.33 -3.04
N ARG A 57 -2.98 3.64 -3.04
CA ARG A 57 -4.15 4.30 -3.63
C ARG A 57 -4.13 4.23 -5.17
N SER A 58 -5.31 4.34 -5.76
CA SER A 58 -5.47 4.55 -7.19
C SER A 58 -5.14 6.01 -7.56
N GLU A 59 -4.56 6.23 -8.73
CA GLU A 59 -4.27 7.56 -9.28
C GLU A 59 -5.34 8.03 -10.29
N THR A 60 -6.59 7.69 -10.03
CA THR A 60 -7.74 8.14 -10.84
C THR A 60 -8.24 9.53 -10.39
N ALA A 61 -8.95 10.24 -11.27
CA ALA A 61 -9.58 11.52 -10.93
C ALA A 61 -10.53 11.39 -9.73
N ALA A 62 -11.34 10.33 -9.68
CA ALA A 62 -12.22 10.05 -8.54
C ALA A 62 -11.45 9.82 -7.23
N ALA A 63 -10.28 9.19 -7.29
CA ALA A 63 -9.43 9.01 -6.12
C ALA A 63 -8.84 10.33 -5.62
N HIS A 64 -8.48 11.25 -6.52
CA HIS A 64 -8.01 12.58 -6.14
C HIS A 64 -9.12 13.43 -5.50
N GLU A 65 -10.34 13.34 -6.01
CA GLU A 65 -11.50 14.02 -5.42
C GLU A 65 -11.81 13.49 -4.02
N ALA A 66 -11.85 12.17 -3.86
CA ALA A 66 -12.03 11.53 -2.56
C ALA A 66 -10.91 11.92 -1.57
N LEU A 67 -9.68 12.05 -2.04
CA LEU A 67 -8.53 12.46 -1.23
C LEU A 67 -8.68 13.91 -0.73
N ALA A 68 -9.18 14.81 -1.58
CA ALA A 68 -9.47 16.20 -1.18
C ALA A 68 -10.53 16.27 -0.08
N ALA A 69 -11.52 15.39 -0.10
CA ALA A 69 -12.51 15.26 0.96
C ALA A 69 -11.89 14.72 2.26
N LEU A 70 -11.06 13.67 2.18
CA LEU A 70 -10.39 13.07 3.34
C LEU A 70 -9.38 14.00 4.04
N ARG A 71 -8.83 15.00 3.34
CA ARG A 71 -7.95 16.01 3.94
C ARG A 71 -8.66 16.93 4.93
N ARG A 72 -9.99 16.99 4.85
CA ARG A 72 -10.80 17.78 5.80
C ARG A 72 -11.14 16.92 7.01
N PRO A 73 -10.84 17.36 8.24
CA PRO A 73 -11.28 16.66 9.43
C PRO A 73 -12.80 16.53 9.49
N ASP A 74 -13.30 15.36 9.83
CA ASP A 74 -14.70 15.16 10.18
C ASP A 74 -14.85 15.17 11.71
N GLY A 75 -15.24 16.30 12.26
CA GLY A 75 -15.34 16.51 13.70
C GLY A 75 -13.99 16.31 14.42
N ARG A 76 -13.82 15.13 15.03
CA ARG A 76 -12.60 14.73 15.74
C ARG A 76 -11.79 13.65 15.00
N VAL A 77 -12.28 13.23 13.84
CA VAL A 77 -11.63 12.21 13.02
C VAL A 77 -10.69 12.89 12.03
N HIS A 78 -9.48 12.41 11.96
CA HIS A 78 -8.44 12.86 11.05
C HIS A 78 -7.85 11.66 10.31
N PHE A 79 -7.43 11.85 9.07
CA PHE A 79 -6.81 10.82 8.27
C PHE A 79 -5.35 11.18 8.01
N ALA A 80 -4.46 10.20 8.17
CA ALA A 80 -3.05 10.29 7.85
C ALA A 80 -2.56 9.00 7.21
N GLY A 81 -1.56 9.10 6.34
CA GLY A 81 -0.96 7.99 5.64
C GLY A 81 -0.24 8.48 4.39
N ASP A 82 0.58 7.64 3.78
CA ASP A 82 1.28 7.95 2.54
C ASP A 82 0.32 8.33 1.41
N TYR A 83 -0.88 7.72 1.39
CA TYR A 83 -1.93 8.01 0.41
C TYR A 83 -2.46 9.45 0.46
N MET A 84 -2.19 10.21 1.53
CA MET A 84 -2.59 11.61 1.69
C MET A 84 -1.61 12.61 1.04
N THR A 85 -0.48 12.15 0.57
CA THR A 85 0.59 12.98 -0.02
C THR A 85 0.86 12.62 -1.48
N ASN A 86 1.69 13.42 -2.14
CA ASN A 86 2.19 13.12 -3.49
C ASN A 86 3.26 12.02 -3.48
N MET A 87 3.71 11.59 -2.30
CA MET A 87 4.67 10.50 -2.11
C MET A 87 3.96 9.22 -1.65
N SER A 88 2.86 8.87 -2.33
CA SER A 88 2.13 7.62 -2.09
C SER A 88 3.05 6.41 -2.25
N SER A 89 2.89 5.41 -1.41
CA SER A 89 3.72 4.19 -1.31
C SER A 89 5.12 4.39 -0.72
N TRP A 90 5.43 5.59 -0.23
CA TRP A 90 6.70 5.90 0.42
C TRP A 90 6.50 6.21 1.90
N MET A 91 7.43 5.71 2.74
CA MET A 91 7.43 6.02 4.17
C MET A 91 7.49 7.53 4.44
N GLN A 92 8.21 8.28 3.60
CA GLN A 92 8.31 9.73 3.68
C GLN A 92 6.93 10.38 3.62
N GLY A 93 6.08 9.97 2.68
CA GLY A 93 4.71 10.48 2.57
C GLY A 93 3.87 10.20 3.82
N ALA A 94 4.03 9.02 4.43
CA ALA A 94 3.36 8.69 5.67
C ALA A 94 3.79 9.61 6.84
N PHE A 95 5.08 9.89 6.97
CA PHE A 95 5.61 10.80 8.01
C PHE A 95 5.16 12.24 7.79
N GLU A 96 5.17 12.74 6.57
CA GLU A 96 4.71 14.09 6.24
C GLU A 96 3.24 14.27 6.60
N SER A 97 2.39 13.36 6.16
CA SER A 97 0.96 13.37 6.46
C SER A 97 0.68 13.28 7.97
N ALA A 98 1.35 12.39 8.68
CA ALA A 98 1.22 12.27 10.13
C ALA A 98 1.59 13.56 10.85
N ARG A 99 2.71 14.19 10.46
CA ARG A 99 3.15 15.47 11.01
C ARG A 99 2.12 16.56 10.80
N GLU A 100 1.57 16.71 9.59
CA GLU A 100 0.54 17.70 9.28
C GLU A 100 -0.69 17.53 10.18
N VAL A 101 -1.19 16.30 10.32
CA VAL A 101 -2.36 15.99 11.15
C VAL A 101 -2.08 16.26 12.63
N VAL A 102 -0.94 15.83 13.16
CA VAL A 102 -0.57 16.09 14.57
C VAL A 102 -0.47 17.57 14.86
N MET A 103 0.14 18.34 13.96
CA MET A 103 0.24 19.80 14.12
C MET A 103 -1.12 20.50 14.06
N ALA A 104 -2.03 20.02 13.21
CA ALA A 104 -3.40 20.54 13.15
C ALA A 104 -4.18 20.25 14.44
N ILE A 105 -4.07 19.04 14.98
CA ILE A 105 -4.67 18.65 16.26
C ILE A 105 -4.10 19.50 17.40
N HIS A 106 -2.78 19.67 17.44
CA HIS A 106 -2.11 20.48 18.47
C HIS A 106 -2.59 21.94 18.47
N LYS A 107 -2.61 22.59 17.30
CA LYS A 107 -3.15 23.96 17.16
C LYS A 107 -4.58 24.06 17.65
N ARG A 108 -5.42 23.07 17.31
CA ARG A 108 -6.83 23.04 17.74
C ARG A 108 -6.96 22.85 19.25
N ALA A 109 -6.08 22.09 19.88
CA ALA A 109 -6.06 21.91 21.34
C ALA A 109 -5.70 23.21 22.06
N LEU A 110 -4.64 23.90 21.60
CA LEU A 110 -4.22 25.19 22.16
C LEU A 110 -5.28 26.30 22.02
N ALA A 111 -6.04 26.30 20.93
CA ALA A 111 -7.09 27.30 20.72
C ALA A 111 -8.34 27.10 21.61
N ARG A 112 -8.41 25.98 22.36
CA ARG A 112 -9.52 25.64 23.26
C ARG A 112 -9.16 25.77 24.74
N SER A 113 -7.88 25.94 25.04
CA SER A 113 -7.34 26.24 26.38
C SER A 113 -7.28 27.75 26.62
#